data_88c53b93c0e9eb64a997f4b1da9ab1e0
#
_entry.id   88c53b93c0e9eb64a997f4b1da9ab1e0
#
_cell.length_a   1.000
_cell.length_b   1.000
_cell.length_c   1.000
_cell.angle_alpha   90.00
_cell.angle_beta   90.00
_cell.angle_gamma   90.00
#
_symmetry.space_group_name_H-M   'P 1'
#
loop_
_entity.id
_entity.type
_entity.pdbx_description
1 polymer ?
#
loop_
_entity_poly.entity_id
_entity_poly.type
_entity_poly.pdbx_seq_one_letter_code
_entity_poly.pdbx_strand_id
1 'polypeptide(L)'
;DVCSYNKSKAQEYFAAAKEELGKDSISLELLVGNDEGAEVPKIAQMLKSQIEEALPGLTININQTTKKNRLNKIQNDCDYQVCLTRWGPDYADPMTYFGMWVSGGSNNYGLWSNSDYDALIKSCSDGSLSYEQRWEKLYEAEKIVMENAVIAPLFTKSNANMIKSNVSGVEFHPIALNRVYKNAKKS
;
A
#
# COMPACT_ATOMS: atom_id res chain seq x y z
N ASP A 1 1.33 7.80 -16.37
CA ASP A 1 1.67 6.75 -15.41
C ASP A 1 2.44 7.38 -14.25
N VAL A 2 1.77 7.58 -13.12
CA VAL A 2 2.33 8.22 -11.92
C VAL A 2 3.25 7.28 -11.11
N CYS A 3 3.33 6.00 -11.48
CA CYS A 3 4.14 4.97 -10.80
C CYS A 3 5.34 4.49 -11.64
N SER A 4 5.69 5.18 -12.72
CA SER A 4 6.82 4.77 -13.56
C SER A 4 8.15 4.96 -12.84
N TYR A 5 9.04 3.96 -12.94
CA TYR A 5 10.39 4.07 -12.39
C TYR A 5 11.18 5.18 -13.06
N ASN A 6 11.68 6.12 -12.26
CA ASN A 6 12.51 7.23 -12.75
C ASN A 6 13.58 7.58 -11.70
N LYS A 7 14.75 6.93 -11.85
CA LYS A 7 15.89 7.13 -10.95
C LYS A 7 16.38 8.58 -10.92
N SER A 8 16.45 9.23 -12.08
CA SER A 8 16.95 10.61 -12.16
C SER A 8 16.04 11.59 -11.42
N LYS A 9 14.73 11.44 -11.58
CA LYS A 9 13.74 12.26 -10.87
C LYS A 9 13.74 12.00 -9.37
N ALA A 10 13.90 10.74 -8.96
CA ALA A 10 14.05 10.39 -7.55
C ALA A 10 15.31 11.03 -6.92
N GLN A 11 16.43 11.06 -7.64
CA GLN A 11 17.66 11.73 -7.20
C GLN A 11 17.49 13.24 -7.11
N GLU A 12 16.76 13.86 -8.03
CA GLU A 12 16.44 15.30 -8.00
C GLU A 12 15.63 15.64 -6.73
N TYR A 13 14.55 14.90 -6.47
CA TYR A 13 13.75 15.09 -5.25
C TYR A 13 14.54 14.83 -3.97
N PHE A 14 15.42 13.83 -3.98
CA PHE A 14 16.26 13.53 -2.82
C PHE A 14 17.30 14.63 -2.56
N ALA A 15 17.88 15.20 -3.62
CA ALA A 15 18.80 16.34 -3.50
C ALA A 15 18.07 17.56 -2.92
N ALA A 16 16.87 17.89 -3.42
CA ALA A 16 16.05 18.98 -2.88
C ALA A 16 15.69 18.76 -1.40
N ALA A 17 15.31 17.53 -1.03
CA ALA A 17 15.01 17.19 0.36
C ALA A 17 16.23 17.35 1.30
N LYS A 18 17.43 16.99 0.84
CA LYS A 18 18.66 17.20 1.61
C LYS A 18 18.95 18.69 1.82
N GLU A 19 18.77 19.50 0.78
CA GLU A 19 18.94 20.95 0.84
C GLU A 19 17.94 21.58 1.82
N GLU A 20 16.64 21.24 1.70
CA GLU A 20 15.58 21.74 2.59
C GLU A 20 15.83 21.38 4.06
N LEU A 21 16.33 20.18 4.31
CA LEU A 21 16.64 19.70 5.67
C LEU A 21 18.00 20.15 6.19
N GLY A 22 18.85 20.76 5.35
CA GLY A 22 20.22 21.13 5.69
C GLY A 22 21.11 19.93 6.04
N LYS A 23 20.94 18.80 5.34
CA LYS A 23 21.62 17.53 5.63
C LYS A 23 22.32 16.97 4.41
N ASP A 24 23.53 16.46 4.59
CA ASP A 24 24.27 15.75 3.53
C ASP A 24 23.79 14.29 3.35
N SER A 25 23.23 13.70 4.39
CA SER A 25 22.68 12.34 4.39
C SER A 25 21.41 12.26 5.21
N ILE A 26 20.54 11.31 4.85
CA ILE A 26 19.27 11.06 5.53
C ILE A 26 19.24 9.59 5.95
N SER A 27 18.77 9.32 7.16
CA SER A 27 18.52 7.98 7.66
C SER A 27 17.03 7.82 7.98
N LEU A 28 16.41 6.76 7.44
CA LEU A 28 15.00 6.44 7.66
C LEU A 28 14.86 5.04 8.26
N GLU A 29 13.89 4.88 9.13
CA GLU A 29 13.45 3.59 9.64
C GLU A 29 12.36 3.01 8.75
N LEU A 30 12.55 1.76 8.29
CA LEU A 30 11.53 0.97 7.62
C LEU A 30 10.96 -0.07 8.61
N LEU A 31 9.77 0.17 9.11
CA LEU A 31 9.05 -0.73 10.02
C LEU A 31 8.41 -1.88 9.25
N VAL A 32 8.69 -3.13 9.67
CA VAL A 32 8.17 -4.34 9.01
C VAL A 32 7.70 -5.40 10.02
N GLY A 33 6.67 -6.17 9.63
CA GLY A 33 6.23 -7.35 10.40
C GLY A 33 7.05 -8.59 10.02
N ASN A 34 7.73 -9.22 10.98
CA ASN A 34 8.57 -10.39 10.72
C ASN A 34 7.81 -11.73 10.73
N ASP A 35 6.56 -11.73 11.17
CA ASP A 35 5.64 -12.87 11.24
C ASP A 35 4.49 -12.80 10.21
N GLU A 36 4.59 -11.92 9.22
CA GLU A 36 3.56 -11.71 8.19
C GLU A 36 3.81 -12.48 6.87
N GLY A 37 4.77 -13.39 6.88
CA GLY A 37 5.17 -14.23 5.77
C GLY A 37 6.69 -14.22 5.59
N ALA A 38 7.25 -15.33 5.14
CA ALA A 38 8.70 -15.48 4.95
C ALA A 38 9.27 -14.56 3.86
N GLU A 39 8.44 -14.04 2.99
CA GLU A 39 8.78 -13.08 1.95
C GLU A 39 9.02 -11.66 2.48
N VAL A 40 8.35 -11.25 3.56
CA VAL A 40 8.35 -9.86 4.04
C VAL A 40 9.75 -9.35 4.42
N PRO A 41 10.56 -10.08 5.20
CA PRO A 41 11.93 -9.65 5.48
C PRO A 41 12.81 -9.55 4.22
N LYS A 42 12.60 -10.45 3.25
CA LYS A 42 13.35 -10.45 1.97
C LYS A 42 12.99 -9.22 1.12
N ILE A 43 11.71 -8.88 1.05
CA ILE A 43 11.23 -7.67 0.37
C ILE A 43 11.84 -6.42 1.02
N ALA A 44 11.85 -6.34 2.35
CA ALA A 44 12.44 -5.22 3.06
C ALA A 44 13.94 -5.06 2.76
N GLN A 45 14.71 -6.16 2.71
CA GLN A 45 16.12 -6.14 2.34
C GLN A 45 16.33 -5.73 0.87
N MET A 46 15.50 -6.21 -0.03
CA MET A 46 15.55 -5.83 -1.45
C MET A 46 15.27 -4.33 -1.62
N LEU A 47 14.22 -3.81 -0.99
CA LEU A 47 13.88 -2.39 -1.00
C LEU A 47 15.02 -1.54 -0.46
N LYS A 48 15.58 -1.92 0.71
CA LYS A 48 16.77 -1.25 1.27
C LYS A 48 17.88 -1.17 0.25
N SER A 49 18.28 -2.29 -0.34
CA SER A 49 19.38 -2.36 -1.29
C SER A 49 19.13 -1.48 -2.52
N GLN A 50 17.95 -1.57 -3.13
CA GLN A 50 17.60 -0.81 -4.33
C GLN A 50 17.49 0.69 -4.07
N ILE A 51 16.93 1.09 -2.93
CA ILE A 51 16.76 2.50 -2.56
C ILE A 51 18.12 3.13 -2.25
N GLU A 52 18.97 2.46 -1.46
CA GLU A 52 20.30 2.96 -1.11
C GLU A 52 21.23 3.05 -2.33
N GLU A 53 21.13 2.11 -3.27
CA GLU A 53 21.85 2.15 -4.55
C GLU A 53 21.35 3.30 -5.46
N ALA A 54 20.03 3.54 -5.46
CA ALA A 54 19.45 4.60 -6.29
C ALA A 54 19.73 6.00 -5.73
N LEU A 55 19.76 6.17 -4.41
CA LEU A 55 19.83 7.44 -3.69
C LEU A 55 21.06 7.48 -2.75
N PRO A 56 22.25 7.70 -3.27
CA PRO A 56 23.46 7.80 -2.43
C PRO A 56 23.32 8.89 -1.35
N GLY A 57 23.57 8.50 -0.10
CA GLY A 57 23.36 9.36 1.07
C GLY A 57 22.05 9.10 1.81
N LEU A 58 21.18 8.21 1.30
CA LEU A 58 20.06 7.65 2.05
C LEU A 58 20.48 6.33 2.70
N THR A 59 20.11 6.16 3.97
CA THR A 59 20.28 4.89 4.72
C THR A 59 18.92 4.41 5.21
N ILE A 60 18.59 3.16 4.93
CA ILE A 60 17.37 2.51 5.41
C ILE A 60 17.71 1.57 6.57
N ASN A 61 17.18 1.85 7.75
CA ASN A 61 17.28 0.98 8.92
C ASN A 61 16.02 0.13 9.04
N ILE A 62 16.15 -1.18 8.84
CA ILE A 62 15.00 -2.09 8.92
C ILE A 62 14.72 -2.39 10.39
N ASN A 63 13.54 -1.97 10.88
CA ASN A 63 13.01 -2.31 12.18
C ASN A 63 12.02 -3.46 12.05
N GLN A 64 12.43 -4.66 12.47
CA GLN A 64 11.60 -5.86 12.42
C GLN A 64 10.89 -6.08 13.76
N THR A 65 9.57 -6.21 13.71
CA THR A 65 8.74 -6.49 14.89
C THR A 65 7.62 -7.46 14.53
N THR A 66 6.80 -7.87 15.49
CA THR A 66 5.61 -8.68 15.20
C THR A 66 4.54 -7.84 14.51
N LYS A 67 3.64 -8.50 13.76
CA LYS A 67 2.47 -7.84 13.15
C LYS A 67 1.68 -7.03 14.17
N LYS A 68 1.46 -7.60 15.36
CA LYS A 68 0.73 -6.92 16.45
C LYS A 68 1.40 -5.61 16.85
N ASN A 69 2.71 -5.63 17.08
CA ASN A 69 3.45 -4.44 17.47
C ASN A 69 3.52 -3.42 16.34
N ARG A 70 3.73 -3.88 15.09
CA ARG A 70 3.70 -3.01 13.92
C ARG A 70 2.36 -2.28 13.81
N LEU A 71 1.23 -3.01 13.92
CA LEU A 71 -0.10 -2.42 13.88
C LEU A 71 -0.31 -1.42 15.03
N ASN A 72 0.15 -1.75 16.25
CA ASN A 72 0.06 -0.82 17.37
C ASN A 72 0.81 0.48 17.11
N LYS A 73 2.05 0.39 16.62
CA LYS A 73 2.85 1.57 16.26
C LYS A 73 2.20 2.46 15.20
N ILE A 74 1.62 1.87 14.15
CA ILE A 74 1.02 2.67 13.06
C ILE A 74 -0.39 3.17 13.39
N GLN A 75 -1.17 2.45 14.20
CA GLN A 75 -2.58 2.76 14.46
C GLN A 75 -2.78 3.61 15.72
N ASN A 76 -2.01 3.36 16.76
CA ASN A 76 -2.22 3.97 18.07
C ASN A 76 -1.14 5.00 18.40
N ASP A 77 0.12 4.65 18.17
CA ASP A 77 1.24 5.47 18.62
C ASP A 77 1.67 6.48 17.53
N CYS A 78 1.34 6.24 16.25
CA CYS A 78 1.86 6.98 15.09
C CYS A 78 3.39 7.12 15.12
N ASP A 79 4.09 6.11 15.69
CA ASP A 79 5.53 6.07 15.91
C ASP A 79 6.22 5.24 14.82
N TYR A 80 6.31 5.82 13.63
CA TYR A 80 7.04 5.23 12.49
C TYR A 80 7.37 6.30 11.44
N GLN A 81 8.40 6.06 10.62
CA GLN A 81 8.74 6.94 9.50
C GLN A 81 8.23 6.35 8.19
N VAL A 82 8.60 5.09 7.90
CA VAL A 82 8.11 4.34 6.73
C VAL A 82 7.68 2.96 7.21
N CYS A 83 6.55 2.45 6.71
CA CYS A 83 6.05 1.14 7.09
C CYS A 83 5.74 0.29 5.86
N LEU A 84 6.28 -0.93 5.82
CA LEU A 84 5.87 -1.93 4.85
C LEU A 84 4.59 -2.61 5.34
N THR A 85 3.50 -2.41 4.60
CA THR A 85 2.20 -2.96 4.95
C THR A 85 1.48 -3.48 3.70
N ARG A 86 0.33 -4.08 3.88
CA ARG A 86 -0.53 -4.55 2.79
C ARG A 86 -1.99 -4.31 3.13
N TRP A 87 -2.79 -4.13 2.11
CA TRP A 87 -4.24 -4.11 2.19
C TRP A 87 -4.83 -5.14 1.23
N GLY A 88 -5.87 -5.84 1.65
CA GLY A 88 -6.68 -6.69 0.79
C GLY A 88 -8.09 -6.12 0.71
N PRO A 89 -8.77 -6.19 -0.45
CA PRO A 89 -10.10 -5.63 -0.58
C PRO A 89 -11.10 -6.42 0.27
N ASP A 90 -11.90 -5.72 1.06
CA ASP A 90 -12.96 -6.32 1.89
C ASP A 90 -14.22 -6.60 1.06
N TYR A 91 -14.42 -5.85 -0.03
CA TYR A 91 -15.55 -5.96 -0.95
C TYR A 91 -15.14 -5.56 -2.37
N ALA A 92 -15.96 -5.92 -3.36
CA ALA A 92 -15.67 -5.74 -4.78
C ALA A 92 -15.99 -4.31 -5.27
N ASP A 93 -15.36 -3.31 -4.67
CA ASP A 93 -15.43 -1.91 -5.09
C ASP A 93 -14.11 -1.21 -4.79
N PRO A 94 -13.62 -0.28 -5.65
CA PRO A 94 -12.39 0.48 -5.42
C PRO A 94 -12.38 1.27 -4.10
N MET A 95 -13.53 1.63 -3.56
CA MET A 95 -13.66 2.35 -2.31
C MET A 95 -13.05 1.62 -1.11
N THR A 96 -12.85 0.29 -1.19
CA THR A 96 -12.10 -0.47 -0.17
C THR A 96 -10.65 0.03 -0.02
N TYR A 97 -10.09 0.64 -1.06
CA TYR A 97 -8.75 1.26 -1.06
C TYR A 97 -8.85 2.78 -0.85
N PHE A 98 -9.67 3.45 -1.64
CA PHE A 98 -9.75 4.92 -1.62
C PHE A 98 -10.29 5.47 -0.30
N GLY A 99 -11.21 4.77 0.34
CA GLY A 99 -11.73 5.17 1.66
C GLY A 99 -10.68 5.20 2.76
N MET A 100 -9.52 4.56 2.56
CA MET A 100 -8.44 4.52 3.55
C MET A 100 -7.76 5.87 3.78
N TRP A 101 -7.72 6.75 2.76
CA TRP A 101 -6.92 7.97 2.78
C TRP A 101 -7.73 9.22 3.07
N VAL A 102 -9.02 9.08 3.38
CA VAL A 102 -9.88 10.20 3.79
C VAL A 102 -9.35 10.83 5.09
N SER A 103 -9.37 12.16 5.17
CA SER A 103 -8.90 12.90 6.32
C SER A 103 -9.60 12.44 7.61
N GLY A 104 -8.82 12.10 8.64
CA GLY A 104 -9.33 11.57 9.90
C GLY A 104 -9.90 10.14 9.82
N GLY A 105 -9.77 9.44 8.71
CA GLY A 105 -10.20 8.06 8.54
C GLY A 105 -9.40 7.10 9.43
N SER A 106 -10.03 6.06 9.95
CA SER A 106 -9.42 5.11 10.89
C SER A 106 -8.27 4.28 10.30
N ASN A 107 -8.18 4.19 8.97
CA ASN A 107 -7.11 3.50 8.25
C ASN A 107 -6.06 4.44 7.66
N ASN A 108 -6.23 5.75 7.84
CA ASN A 108 -5.28 6.77 7.40
C ASN A 108 -4.16 6.94 8.44
N TYR A 109 -3.31 5.93 8.56
CA TYR A 109 -2.27 5.88 9.58
C TYR A 109 -1.17 6.94 9.41
N GLY A 110 -1.00 7.48 8.20
CA GLY A 110 -0.07 8.58 7.93
C GLY A 110 -0.61 9.95 8.32
N LEU A 111 -1.86 10.02 8.81
CA LEU A 111 -2.55 11.26 9.20
C LEU A 111 -2.59 12.31 8.08
N TRP A 112 -2.49 11.86 6.82
CA TRP A 112 -2.58 12.73 5.66
C TRP A 112 -3.96 13.38 5.55
N SER A 113 -4.01 14.61 5.09
CA SER A 113 -5.25 15.37 4.94
C SER A 113 -5.24 16.17 3.64
N ASN A 114 -6.31 16.03 2.86
CA ASN A 114 -6.48 16.77 1.60
C ASN A 114 -7.97 16.95 1.31
N SER A 115 -8.45 18.20 1.32
CA SER A 115 -9.85 18.52 1.14
C SER A 115 -10.38 18.18 -0.26
N ASP A 116 -9.54 18.27 -1.29
CA ASP A 116 -9.94 17.96 -2.66
C ASP A 116 -10.12 16.45 -2.83
N TYR A 117 -9.21 15.67 -2.23
CA TYR A 117 -9.36 14.22 -2.15
C TYR A 117 -10.65 13.83 -1.42
N ASP A 118 -10.91 14.39 -0.26
CA ASP A 118 -12.10 14.10 0.54
C ASP A 118 -13.38 14.40 -0.22
N ALA A 119 -13.41 15.53 -0.96
CA ALA A 119 -14.56 15.92 -1.80
C ALA A 119 -14.79 14.92 -2.94
N LEU A 120 -13.72 14.45 -3.61
CA LEU A 120 -13.80 13.43 -4.65
C LEU A 120 -14.37 12.12 -4.10
N ILE A 121 -13.83 11.62 -2.99
CA ILE A 121 -14.28 10.36 -2.38
C ILE A 121 -15.72 10.45 -1.89
N LYS A 122 -16.12 11.57 -1.32
CA LYS A 122 -17.49 11.82 -0.91
C LYS A 122 -18.45 11.75 -2.13
N SER A 123 -18.11 12.38 -3.24
CA SER A 123 -18.93 12.35 -4.45
C SER A 123 -19.04 10.94 -5.07
N CYS A 124 -18.00 10.11 -4.92
CA CYS A 124 -18.01 8.72 -5.37
C CYS A 124 -18.89 7.80 -4.50
N SER A 125 -19.31 8.25 -3.33
CA SER A 125 -20.05 7.47 -2.33
C SER A 125 -21.52 7.85 -2.20
N ASP A 126 -21.95 9.01 -2.71
CA ASP A 126 -23.30 9.54 -2.51
C ASP A 126 -24.34 9.03 -3.54
N GLY A 127 -23.89 8.27 -4.54
CA GLY A 127 -24.76 7.69 -5.56
C GLY A 127 -25.25 8.69 -6.64
N SER A 128 -24.73 9.91 -6.67
CA SER A 128 -25.15 10.95 -7.63
C SER A 128 -24.51 10.80 -9.01
N LEU A 129 -23.39 10.08 -9.11
CA LEU A 129 -22.59 9.95 -10.32
C LEU A 129 -22.99 8.73 -11.16
N SER A 130 -22.90 8.86 -12.50
CA SER A 130 -22.89 7.67 -13.37
C SER A 130 -21.67 6.82 -13.10
N TYR A 131 -21.69 5.57 -13.60
CA TYR A 131 -20.55 4.66 -13.48
C TYR A 131 -19.26 5.27 -14.06
N GLU A 132 -19.33 5.85 -15.25
CA GLU A 132 -18.21 6.48 -15.94
C GLU A 132 -17.69 7.69 -15.16
N GLN A 133 -18.58 8.58 -14.74
CA GLN A 133 -18.22 9.77 -13.94
C GLN A 133 -17.53 9.37 -12.63
N ARG A 134 -18.02 8.31 -11.99
CA ARG A 134 -17.42 7.81 -10.76
C ARG A 134 -15.98 7.31 -11.00
N TRP A 135 -15.74 6.60 -12.11
CA TRP A 135 -14.37 6.15 -12.45
C TRP A 135 -13.43 7.32 -12.75
N GLU A 136 -13.89 8.35 -13.44
CA GLU A 136 -13.10 9.57 -13.66
C GLU A 136 -12.69 10.22 -12.33
N LYS A 137 -13.63 10.34 -11.38
CA LYS A 137 -13.34 10.89 -10.05
C LYS A 137 -12.39 10.03 -9.22
N LEU A 138 -12.51 8.72 -9.29
CA LEU A 138 -11.58 7.81 -8.64
C LEU A 138 -10.18 7.92 -9.25
N TYR A 139 -10.07 8.11 -10.56
CA TYR A 139 -8.78 8.34 -11.22
C TYR A 139 -8.14 9.68 -10.79
N GLU A 140 -8.92 10.76 -10.67
CA GLU A 140 -8.46 12.03 -10.12
C GLU A 140 -7.96 11.84 -8.67
N ALA A 141 -8.70 11.09 -7.85
CA ALA A 141 -8.33 10.80 -6.47
C ALA A 141 -7.03 9.97 -6.37
N GLU A 142 -6.86 8.95 -7.23
CA GLU A 142 -5.63 8.17 -7.30
C GLU A 142 -4.43 9.05 -7.62
N LYS A 143 -4.57 9.94 -8.57
CA LYS A 143 -3.53 10.88 -8.94
C LYS A 143 -3.10 11.75 -7.76
N ILE A 144 -4.04 12.28 -6.98
CA ILE A 144 -3.74 13.09 -5.79
C ILE A 144 -2.93 12.25 -4.77
N VAL A 145 -3.36 11.03 -4.46
CA VAL A 145 -2.66 10.15 -3.50
C VAL A 145 -1.22 9.87 -3.96
N MET A 146 -1.03 9.60 -5.25
CA MET A 146 0.28 9.27 -5.81
C MET A 146 1.20 10.49 -5.90
N GLU A 147 0.70 11.64 -6.34
CA GLU A 147 1.49 12.88 -6.45
C GLU A 147 1.90 13.43 -5.09
N ASN A 148 1.11 13.18 -4.04
CA ASN A 148 1.44 13.53 -2.66
C ASN A 148 2.26 12.46 -1.94
N ALA A 149 2.67 11.39 -2.63
CA ALA A 149 3.45 10.29 -2.07
C ALA A 149 2.85 9.71 -0.76
N VAL A 150 1.51 9.68 -0.65
CA VAL A 150 0.81 9.12 0.52
C VAL A 150 1.15 7.64 0.69
N ILE A 151 1.29 6.94 -0.43
CA ILE A 151 1.73 5.55 -0.52
C ILE A 151 2.73 5.36 -1.65
N ALA A 152 3.54 4.30 -1.54
CA ALA A 152 4.37 3.79 -2.62
C ALA A 152 3.92 2.35 -2.94
N PRO A 153 3.07 2.12 -3.94
CA PRO A 153 2.61 0.79 -4.32
C PRO A 153 3.79 -0.06 -4.82
N LEU A 154 3.92 -1.28 -4.31
CA LEU A 154 5.01 -2.18 -4.66
C LEU A 154 4.56 -3.26 -5.65
N PHE A 155 3.56 -4.04 -5.27
CA PHE A 155 3.03 -5.13 -6.09
C PHE A 155 1.69 -5.64 -5.55
N THR A 156 0.94 -6.33 -6.40
CA THR A 156 -0.23 -7.11 -6.00
C THR A 156 0.17 -8.57 -5.79
N LYS A 157 -0.11 -9.09 -4.59
CA LYS A 157 0.17 -10.50 -4.26
C LYS A 157 -0.79 -11.41 -5.04
N SER A 158 -0.22 -12.36 -5.79
CA SER A 158 -0.96 -13.42 -6.45
C SER A 158 -0.82 -14.76 -5.73
N ASN A 159 -1.83 -15.59 -5.82
CA ASN A 159 -1.82 -16.95 -5.30
C ASN A 159 -1.95 -17.95 -6.44
N ALA A 160 -1.02 -18.92 -6.50
CA ALA A 160 -1.18 -20.09 -7.37
C ALA A 160 -1.98 -21.15 -6.62
N ASN A 161 -2.99 -21.72 -7.27
CA ASN A 161 -3.81 -22.79 -6.71
C ASN A 161 -3.65 -24.05 -7.56
N MET A 162 -3.29 -25.16 -6.91
CA MET A 162 -3.23 -26.47 -7.56
C MET A 162 -4.31 -27.37 -6.97
N ILE A 163 -5.10 -27.98 -7.83
CA ILE A 163 -6.17 -28.91 -7.46
C ILE A 163 -5.86 -30.25 -8.13
N LYS A 164 -5.97 -31.34 -7.40
CA LYS A 164 -5.86 -32.69 -7.97
C LYS A 164 -6.99 -32.92 -8.97
N SER A 165 -6.71 -33.67 -10.06
CA SER A 165 -7.67 -33.95 -11.13
C SER A 165 -8.96 -34.64 -10.66
N ASN A 166 -8.88 -35.35 -9.54
CA ASN A 166 -10.03 -36.05 -8.93
C ASN A 166 -10.77 -35.18 -7.87
N VAL A 167 -10.53 -33.88 -7.81
CA VAL A 167 -11.24 -32.95 -6.92
C VAL A 167 -12.00 -31.94 -7.79
N SER A 168 -13.26 -31.71 -7.48
CA SER A 168 -14.15 -30.75 -8.16
C SER A 168 -14.93 -29.90 -7.16
N GLY A 169 -15.61 -28.84 -7.62
CA GLY A 169 -16.50 -28.01 -6.81
C GLY A 169 -15.81 -27.12 -5.79
N VAL A 170 -14.50 -26.86 -5.93
CA VAL A 170 -13.79 -25.82 -5.19
C VAL A 170 -13.95 -24.51 -5.93
N GLU A 171 -14.45 -23.48 -5.26
CA GLU A 171 -14.63 -22.14 -5.83
C GLU A 171 -13.51 -21.22 -5.35
N PHE A 172 -13.03 -20.34 -6.24
CA PHE A 172 -11.99 -19.35 -5.95
C PHE A 172 -12.55 -17.95 -6.13
N HIS A 173 -12.35 -17.10 -5.14
CA HIS A 173 -12.76 -15.71 -5.16
C HIS A 173 -11.54 -14.80 -4.96
N PRO A 174 -11.40 -13.72 -5.72
CA PRO A 174 -10.29 -12.78 -5.56
C PRO A 174 -10.42 -11.91 -4.30
N ILE A 175 -11.63 -11.82 -3.75
CA ILE A 175 -11.99 -10.91 -2.65
C ILE A 175 -12.66 -11.71 -1.53
N ALA A 176 -12.46 -11.29 -0.29
CA ALA A 176 -12.98 -11.88 0.93
C ALA A 176 -12.50 -13.34 1.14
N LEU A 177 -13.39 -14.32 1.05
CA LEU A 177 -13.03 -15.74 1.19
C LEU A 177 -12.38 -16.26 -0.10
N ASN A 178 -11.07 -16.38 -0.10
CA ASN A 178 -10.32 -16.81 -1.29
C ASN A 178 -10.70 -18.22 -1.79
N ARG A 179 -11.24 -19.09 -0.93
CA ARG A 179 -11.59 -20.46 -1.29
C ARG A 179 -12.86 -20.88 -0.57
N VAL A 180 -13.81 -21.45 -1.32
CA VAL A 180 -15.05 -22.03 -0.79
C VAL A 180 -15.09 -23.52 -1.14
N TYR A 181 -15.24 -24.36 -0.11
CA TYR A 181 -15.21 -25.82 -0.23
C TYR A 181 -16.60 -26.45 -0.04
N LYS A 182 -17.68 -25.65 0.05
CA LYS A 182 -19.04 -26.12 0.32
C LYS A 182 -19.49 -27.22 -0.64
N ASN A 183 -19.10 -27.12 -1.90
CA ASN A 183 -19.47 -28.04 -2.97
C ASN A 183 -18.33 -28.96 -3.39
N ALA A 184 -17.22 -28.96 -2.64
CA ALA A 184 -16.06 -29.77 -2.97
C ALA A 184 -16.36 -31.28 -2.90
N LYS A 185 -15.96 -32.02 -3.93
CA LYS A 185 -16.10 -33.45 -4.05
C LYS A 185 -14.78 -34.07 -4.47
N LYS A 186 -14.54 -35.29 -3.98
CA LYS A 186 -13.41 -36.10 -4.40
C LYS A 186 -13.95 -37.39 -5.00
N SER A 187 -13.65 -37.65 -6.27
CA SER A 187 -13.91 -38.90 -6.98
C SER A 187 -12.73 -39.85 -6.87
#